data_aa691145a450830191365ab2410cd07d
#
_entry.id   aa691145a450830191365ab2410cd07d
#
_cell.length_a   1.000
_cell.length_b   1.000
_cell.length_c   1.000
_cell.angle_alpha   90.00
_cell.angle_beta   90.00
_cell.angle_gamma   90.00
#
_symmetry.space_group_name_H-M   'P 1'
#
loop_
_entity.id
_entity.type
_entity.pdbx_description
1 polymer ?
#
loop_
_entity_poly.entity_id
_entity_poly.type
_entity_poly.pdbx_seq_one_letter_code
_entity_poly.pdbx_strand_id
1 'polypeptide(L)'
;NCTTEGGKTIALQITAGYMSYTGGIVGWADGSVTGCTNKQPLSISANRLGDACRYAYAGGVAGKSVGALTGSKNRGNLTATAICKFVIMGGIVGSADGVVSDVVNVAAVSVPGNPDGVNGALKEKYFGPRYAYVGGIAGQLRIDGTLTGNGDTTNSGAVTIEQMEYSTEDIVAVGGVVGQQLGKVSNTVNSGAVTVSASPAAGGTIAWKVRCAG
;
A
#
# COMPACT_ATOMS: atom_id res chain seq x y z
N ASN A 1 7.56 -7.74 20.93
CA ASN A 1 7.38 -6.30 20.74
C ASN A 1 8.63 -5.69 20.12
N CYS A 2 8.49 -4.96 19.03
CA CYS A 2 9.54 -4.21 18.37
C CYS A 2 9.11 -2.75 18.16
N THR A 3 10.07 -1.84 18.27
CA THR A 3 9.79 -0.42 17.96
C THR A 3 10.92 0.11 17.08
N THR A 4 10.58 0.76 15.97
CA THR A 4 11.55 1.55 15.22
C THR A 4 11.50 2.98 15.72
N GLU A 5 12.67 3.59 15.95
CA GLU A 5 12.75 4.99 16.35
C GLU A 5 12.56 5.90 15.14
N GLY A 6 11.84 7.01 15.34
CA GLY A 6 11.60 7.99 14.26
C GLY A 6 12.85 8.77 13.85
N GLY A 7 12.73 9.59 12.83
CA GLY A 7 13.72 10.58 12.42
C GLY A 7 14.50 10.28 11.15
N LYS A 8 14.51 9.03 10.66
CA LYS A 8 15.10 8.69 9.35
C LYS A 8 14.08 7.94 8.50
N THR A 9 14.06 8.21 7.20
CA THR A 9 13.24 7.47 6.24
C THR A 9 13.91 6.16 5.89
N ILE A 10 13.17 5.07 5.95
CA ILE A 10 13.57 3.82 5.32
C ILE A 10 13.30 3.98 3.82
N ALA A 11 14.37 4.18 3.04
CA ALA A 11 14.28 4.35 1.60
C ALA A 11 14.67 3.03 0.91
N LEU A 12 13.77 2.47 0.13
CA LEU A 12 14.01 1.30 -0.70
C LEU A 12 13.94 1.69 -2.16
N GLN A 13 15.02 1.45 -2.89
CA GLN A 13 15.03 1.53 -4.34
C GLN A 13 15.05 0.12 -4.93
N ILE A 14 13.99 -0.22 -5.66
CA ILE A 14 13.89 -1.50 -6.36
C ILE A 14 14.51 -1.35 -7.74
N THR A 15 15.66 -1.96 -7.96
CA THR A 15 16.39 -1.90 -9.24
C THR A 15 16.16 -3.13 -10.11
N ALA A 16 15.86 -4.28 -9.50
CA ALA A 16 15.54 -5.53 -10.17
C ALA A 16 14.80 -6.47 -9.20
N GLY A 17 13.96 -7.35 -9.73
CA GLY A 17 13.30 -8.38 -8.93
C GLY A 17 11.82 -8.54 -9.25
N TYR A 18 11.35 -9.76 -9.24
CA TYR A 18 9.95 -10.08 -9.55
C TYR A 18 8.99 -9.63 -8.46
N MET A 19 9.39 -9.76 -7.20
CA MET A 19 8.60 -9.37 -6.03
C MET A 19 9.49 -8.65 -5.01
N SER A 20 8.93 -7.64 -4.37
CA SER A 20 9.53 -6.93 -3.25
C SER A 20 8.55 -6.90 -2.09
N TYR A 21 9.03 -7.21 -0.90
CA TYR A 21 8.27 -7.12 0.34
C TYR A 21 8.97 -6.16 1.29
N THR A 22 8.29 -5.08 1.66
CA THR A 22 8.89 -4.01 2.46
C THR A 22 7.96 -3.65 3.62
N GLY A 23 8.51 -3.68 4.82
CA GLY A 23 7.81 -3.26 6.03
C GLY A 23 8.69 -2.42 6.92
N GLY A 24 8.11 -1.53 7.70
CA GLY A 24 8.87 -0.76 8.69
C GLY A 24 9.46 -1.63 9.81
N ILE A 25 8.92 -2.82 10.03
CA ILE A 25 9.39 -3.82 11.00
C ILE A 25 9.90 -5.07 10.29
N VAL A 26 9.11 -5.64 9.38
CA VAL A 26 9.44 -6.90 8.70
C VAL A 26 8.98 -6.90 7.25
N GLY A 27 9.83 -7.36 6.33
CA GLY A 27 9.45 -7.50 4.91
C GLY A 27 8.41 -8.60 4.72
N TRP A 28 8.71 -9.81 5.18
CA TRP A 28 7.82 -10.99 5.10
C TRP A 28 7.80 -11.71 6.46
N ALA A 29 6.61 -11.94 6.99
CA ALA A 29 6.37 -12.67 8.24
C ALA A 29 5.53 -13.93 8.00
N ASP A 30 6.13 -15.11 8.20
CA ASP A 30 5.40 -16.39 8.24
C ASP A 30 4.85 -16.65 9.66
N GLY A 31 5.57 -16.19 10.68
CA GLY A 31 5.16 -16.25 12.08
C GLY A 31 4.36 -15.03 12.52
N SER A 32 4.04 -14.99 13.81
CA SER A 32 3.25 -13.90 14.39
C SER A 32 4.07 -12.63 14.61
N VAL A 33 3.48 -11.48 14.31
CA VAL A 33 4.00 -10.15 14.61
C VAL A 33 3.07 -9.49 15.64
N THR A 34 3.57 -9.22 16.83
CA THR A 34 2.71 -8.77 17.93
C THR A 34 3.28 -7.56 18.66
N GLY A 35 2.45 -6.54 18.88
CA GLY A 35 2.76 -5.37 19.69
C GLY A 35 3.87 -4.49 19.14
N CYS A 36 4.07 -4.47 17.83
CA CYS A 36 5.15 -3.72 17.20
C CYS A 36 4.72 -2.31 16.82
N THR A 37 5.64 -1.35 16.89
CA THR A 37 5.36 0.03 16.51
C THR A 37 6.40 0.54 15.51
N ASN A 38 5.95 0.90 14.31
CA ASN A 38 6.77 1.62 13.35
C ASN A 38 6.56 3.12 13.52
N LYS A 39 7.66 3.86 13.69
CA LYS A 39 7.68 5.33 13.70
C LYS A 39 8.43 5.94 12.53
N GLN A 40 9.08 5.11 11.72
CA GLN A 40 9.88 5.59 10.60
C GLN A 40 9.05 5.69 9.32
N PRO A 41 9.17 6.80 8.59
CA PRO A 41 8.62 6.88 7.26
C PRO A 41 9.26 5.83 6.34
N LEU A 42 8.45 5.27 5.45
CA LEU A 42 8.87 4.29 4.45
C LEU A 42 8.64 4.87 3.06
N SER A 43 9.69 4.97 2.28
CA SER A 43 9.64 5.41 0.88
C SER A 43 10.11 4.29 -0.03
N ILE A 44 9.27 3.91 -0.97
CA ILE A 44 9.58 2.89 -1.96
C ILE A 44 9.62 3.54 -3.33
N SER A 45 10.73 3.37 -4.01
CA SER A 45 10.88 3.78 -5.41
C SER A 45 11.30 2.58 -6.26
N ALA A 46 10.82 2.52 -7.47
CA ALA A 46 11.33 1.58 -8.47
C ALA A 46 11.84 2.38 -9.66
N ASN A 47 13.10 2.20 -9.98
CA ASN A 47 13.66 2.78 -11.19
C ASN A 47 13.41 1.78 -12.33
N ARG A 48 12.51 2.13 -13.21
CA ARG A 48 12.10 1.25 -14.27
C ARG A 48 12.93 1.43 -15.53
N LEU A 49 13.77 0.48 -15.77
CA LEU A 49 14.23 0.14 -17.12
C LEU A 49 13.95 -1.38 -17.33
N GLY A 50 12.80 -1.70 -17.95
CA GLY A 50 12.40 -3.06 -18.25
C GLY A 50 11.40 -3.68 -17.25
N ASP A 51 11.11 -4.97 -17.38
CA ASP A 51 10.18 -5.76 -16.53
C ASP A 51 10.74 -6.06 -15.12
N ALA A 52 11.58 -5.18 -14.58
CA ALA A 52 12.38 -5.46 -13.40
C ALA A 52 11.59 -5.55 -12.09
N CYS A 53 10.47 -4.85 -11.96
CA CYS A 53 9.60 -4.96 -10.78
C CYS A 53 8.17 -5.29 -11.19
N ARG A 54 7.70 -6.48 -10.80
CA ARG A 54 6.32 -6.86 -11.09
C ARG A 54 5.39 -6.56 -9.92
N TYR A 55 5.80 -6.90 -8.70
CA TYR A 55 5.00 -6.71 -7.50
C TYR A 55 5.79 -5.98 -6.42
N ALA A 56 5.25 -4.89 -5.89
CA ALA A 56 5.72 -4.22 -4.70
C ALA A 56 4.67 -4.32 -3.59
N TYR A 57 4.99 -5.05 -2.53
CA TYR A 57 4.18 -5.15 -1.33
C TYR A 57 4.78 -4.30 -0.24
N ALA A 58 4.01 -3.36 0.30
CA ALA A 58 4.49 -2.46 1.32
C ALA A 58 3.50 -2.30 2.48
N GLY A 59 4.01 -2.33 3.69
CA GLY A 59 3.22 -2.05 4.87
C GLY A 59 4.02 -1.30 5.92
N GLY A 60 3.36 -0.47 6.71
CA GLY A 60 4.04 0.26 7.79
C GLY A 60 4.65 -0.66 8.83
N VAL A 61 4.09 -1.84 9.02
CA VAL A 61 4.63 -2.89 9.90
C VAL A 61 5.21 -4.04 9.08
N ALA A 62 4.41 -4.64 8.19
CA ALA A 62 4.83 -5.80 7.41
C ALA A 62 4.53 -5.62 5.92
N GLY A 63 5.47 -5.98 5.04
CA GLY A 63 5.20 -6.06 3.61
C GLY A 63 4.21 -7.17 3.28
N LYS A 64 4.44 -8.36 3.83
CA LYS A 64 3.52 -9.49 3.79
C LYS A 64 3.44 -10.18 5.16
N SER A 65 2.23 -10.60 5.56
CA SER A 65 2.00 -11.42 6.75
C SER A 65 1.19 -12.66 6.39
N VAL A 66 1.76 -13.82 6.66
CA VAL A 66 1.08 -15.13 6.56
C VAL A 66 0.55 -15.52 7.95
N GLY A 67 1.33 -15.27 8.99
CA GLY A 67 0.90 -15.46 10.38
C GLY A 67 0.05 -14.30 10.91
N ALA A 68 -0.28 -14.37 12.20
CA ALA A 68 -1.06 -13.33 12.86
C ALA A 68 -0.27 -12.01 13.01
N LEU A 69 -0.92 -10.89 12.75
CA LEU A 69 -0.38 -9.55 12.97
C LEU A 69 -1.32 -8.81 13.93
N THR A 70 -0.90 -8.66 15.19
CA THR A 70 -1.81 -8.19 16.25
C THR A 70 -1.20 -7.09 17.12
N GLY A 71 -2.03 -6.19 17.64
CA GLY A 71 -1.64 -5.16 18.60
C GLY A 71 -0.59 -4.17 18.09
N SER A 72 -0.43 -4.07 16.76
CA SER A 72 0.67 -3.33 16.15
C SER A 72 0.23 -1.96 15.63
N LYS A 73 1.18 -1.01 15.58
CA LYS A 73 0.88 0.38 15.23
C LYS A 73 1.83 0.91 14.16
N ASN A 74 1.29 1.70 13.24
CA ASN A 74 2.09 2.47 12.31
C ASN A 74 1.88 3.97 12.52
N ARG A 75 3.00 4.68 12.66
CA ARG A 75 3.08 6.14 12.79
C ARG A 75 3.98 6.78 11.74
N GLY A 76 4.65 5.98 10.91
CA GLY A 76 5.50 6.44 9.82
C GLY A 76 4.75 6.47 8.50
N ASN A 77 4.80 7.59 7.80
CA ASN A 77 4.15 7.73 6.50
C ASN A 77 4.71 6.73 5.48
N LEU A 78 3.84 6.19 4.64
CA LEU A 78 4.20 5.34 3.53
C LEU A 78 4.02 6.08 2.22
N THR A 79 5.06 6.08 1.39
CA THR A 79 5.03 6.68 0.06
C THR A 79 5.59 5.70 -0.95
N ALA A 80 4.88 5.44 -2.03
CA ALA A 80 5.37 4.64 -3.14
C ALA A 80 5.39 5.47 -4.42
N THR A 81 6.59 5.81 -4.86
CA THR A 81 6.85 6.39 -6.19
C THR A 81 7.25 5.30 -7.20
N ALA A 82 6.93 4.05 -6.84
CA ALA A 82 7.36 2.89 -7.59
C ALA A 82 6.52 2.72 -8.84
N ILE A 83 7.17 2.51 -9.95
CA ILE A 83 6.57 2.11 -11.21
C ILE A 83 6.66 0.57 -11.33
N CYS A 84 6.07 -0.15 -10.40
CA CYS A 84 5.86 -1.59 -10.51
C CYS A 84 4.52 -1.88 -11.18
N LYS A 85 4.39 -3.02 -11.84
CA LYS A 85 3.12 -3.42 -12.45
C LYS A 85 2.01 -3.52 -11.40
N PHE A 86 2.32 -4.02 -10.21
CA PHE A 86 1.42 -4.09 -9.06
C PHE A 86 2.04 -3.36 -7.87
N VAL A 87 1.32 -2.39 -7.33
CA VAL A 87 1.62 -1.76 -6.04
C VAL A 87 0.54 -2.15 -5.05
N ILE A 88 0.91 -2.82 -3.98
CA ILE A 88 0.01 -3.33 -2.96
C ILE A 88 0.48 -2.77 -1.63
N MET A 89 -0.23 -1.76 -1.13
CA MET A 89 0.24 -0.95 -0.01
C MET A 89 -0.83 -0.77 1.06
N GLY A 90 -0.46 -1.03 2.30
CA GLY A 90 -1.32 -0.81 3.46
C GLY A 90 -0.61 -0.10 4.60
N GLY A 91 -1.32 0.71 5.34
CA GLY A 91 -0.76 1.43 6.48
C GLY A 91 -0.14 0.50 7.53
N ILE A 92 -0.63 -0.72 7.65
CA ILE A 92 -0.09 -1.77 8.52
C ILE A 92 0.58 -2.87 7.71
N VAL A 93 -0.13 -3.45 6.73
CA VAL A 93 0.37 -4.60 5.97
C VAL A 93 0.08 -4.45 4.48
N GLY A 94 1.08 -4.74 3.63
CA GLY A 94 0.87 -4.77 2.19
C GLY A 94 -0.11 -5.87 1.81
N SER A 95 0.18 -7.13 2.14
CA SER A 95 -0.70 -8.28 1.91
C SER A 95 -0.80 -9.17 3.14
N ALA A 96 -2.01 -9.59 3.49
CA ALA A 96 -2.24 -10.48 4.62
C ALA A 96 -2.99 -11.75 4.19
N ASP A 97 -2.41 -12.91 4.54
CA ASP A 97 -3.03 -14.23 4.43
C ASP A 97 -3.59 -14.69 5.78
N GLY A 98 -3.05 -14.20 6.90
CA GLY A 98 -3.46 -14.54 8.26
C GLY A 98 -4.40 -13.53 8.91
N VAL A 99 -4.48 -13.61 10.25
CA VAL A 99 -5.32 -12.72 11.06
C VAL A 99 -4.60 -11.39 11.30
N VAL A 100 -5.28 -10.29 11.03
CA VAL A 100 -4.85 -8.92 11.38
C VAL A 100 -5.87 -8.36 12.38
N SER A 101 -5.45 -8.04 13.61
CA SER A 101 -6.35 -7.52 14.63
C SER A 101 -5.69 -6.52 15.57
N ASP A 102 -6.50 -5.66 16.14
CA ASP A 102 -6.10 -4.68 17.17
C ASP A 102 -4.93 -3.80 16.69
N VAL A 103 -5.00 -3.38 15.44
CA VAL A 103 -3.95 -2.61 14.76
C VAL A 103 -4.39 -1.18 14.49
N VAL A 104 -3.44 -0.26 14.63
CA VAL A 104 -3.72 1.18 14.47
C VAL A 104 -2.79 1.79 13.45
N ASN A 105 -3.34 2.35 12.38
CA ASN A 105 -2.61 3.22 11.47
C ASN A 105 -3.03 4.67 11.67
N VAL A 106 -2.08 5.54 11.98
CA VAL A 106 -2.28 7.00 12.06
C VAL A 106 -1.51 7.75 10.98
N ALA A 107 -0.72 7.02 10.20
CA ALA A 107 0.17 7.59 9.20
C ALA A 107 -0.48 7.63 7.82
N ALA A 108 -0.09 8.59 7.01
CA ALA A 108 -0.53 8.68 5.64
C ALA A 108 0.02 7.54 4.77
N VAL A 109 -0.81 7.05 3.87
CA VAL A 109 -0.46 6.06 2.83
C VAL A 109 -0.67 6.74 1.49
N SER A 110 0.40 6.97 0.75
CA SER A 110 0.38 7.80 -0.46
C SER A 110 1.06 7.13 -1.64
N VAL A 111 0.38 7.14 -2.76
CA VAL A 111 0.97 6.86 -4.08
C VAL A 111 0.88 8.17 -4.86
N PRO A 112 1.88 9.05 -4.75
CA PRO A 112 1.89 10.31 -5.45
C PRO A 112 1.99 10.06 -6.96
N GLY A 113 1.30 10.88 -7.72
CA GLY A 113 1.50 10.98 -9.16
C GLY A 113 2.95 11.34 -9.47
N ASN A 114 3.37 11.08 -10.68
CA ASN A 114 4.69 11.52 -11.14
C ASN A 114 4.56 12.94 -11.73
N PRO A 115 4.78 14.01 -10.93
CA PRO A 115 4.61 15.38 -11.40
C PRO A 115 5.64 15.79 -12.45
N ASP A 116 6.79 15.12 -12.47
CA ASP A 116 7.92 15.54 -13.28
C ASP A 116 8.03 14.80 -14.63
N GLY A 117 6.99 14.04 -14.99
CA GLY A 117 6.95 13.26 -16.20
C GLY A 117 8.34 12.78 -16.60
N VAL A 118 8.72 11.56 -16.36
CA VAL A 118 10.04 11.05 -16.75
C VAL A 118 10.36 11.53 -18.16
N ASN A 119 11.39 12.37 -18.26
CA ASN A 119 11.74 13.09 -19.47
C ASN A 119 11.63 12.28 -20.76
N GLY A 120 10.78 12.75 -21.62
CA GLY A 120 10.87 12.73 -23.09
C GLY A 120 10.78 11.38 -23.80
N ALA A 121 11.57 10.39 -23.45
CA ALA A 121 11.72 9.16 -24.23
C ALA A 121 10.91 7.95 -23.69
N LEU A 122 10.41 8.03 -22.49
CA LEU A 122 9.60 6.96 -21.87
C LEU A 122 8.11 7.32 -21.73
N LYS A 123 7.70 8.46 -22.31
CA LYS A 123 6.31 8.94 -22.32
C LYS A 123 5.29 7.97 -22.93
N GLU A 124 5.75 7.01 -23.69
CA GLU A 124 4.85 6.23 -24.53
C GLU A 124 4.42 4.88 -23.96
N LYS A 125 4.94 4.43 -22.83
CA LYS A 125 4.63 3.05 -22.49
C LYS A 125 4.10 2.73 -21.09
N TYR A 126 4.44 3.44 -20.03
CA TYR A 126 4.05 2.96 -18.69
C TYR A 126 4.16 4.02 -17.59
N PHE A 127 3.10 4.72 -17.29
CA PHE A 127 3.02 5.70 -16.20
C PHE A 127 2.20 5.13 -15.03
N GLY A 128 2.86 4.69 -14.00
CA GLY A 128 2.23 4.20 -12.79
C GLY A 128 2.00 2.68 -12.75
N PRO A 129 1.55 2.14 -11.61
CA PRO A 129 1.21 0.74 -11.52
C PRO A 129 -0.06 0.46 -12.33
N ARG A 130 -0.05 -0.64 -13.11
CA ARG A 130 -1.26 -1.13 -13.78
C ARG A 130 -2.32 -1.60 -12.78
N TYR A 131 -1.88 -2.01 -11.60
CA TYR A 131 -2.72 -2.45 -10.51
C TYR A 131 -2.25 -1.80 -9.22
N ALA A 132 -3.09 -1.00 -8.59
CA ALA A 132 -2.82 -0.39 -7.29
C ALA A 132 -3.91 -0.83 -6.30
N TYR A 133 -3.50 -1.52 -5.26
CA TYR A 133 -4.36 -1.87 -4.13
C TYR A 133 -3.83 -1.14 -2.90
N VAL A 134 -4.53 -0.09 -2.47
CA VAL A 134 -4.06 0.78 -1.40
C VAL A 134 -5.12 0.88 -0.31
N GLY A 135 -4.74 0.52 0.91
CA GLY A 135 -5.63 0.57 2.07
C GLY A 135 -5.00 1.24 3.27
N GLY A 136 -5.81 1.82 4.12
CA GLY A 136 -5.35 2.43 5.37
C GLY A 136 -4.78 1.40 6.36
N ILE A 137 -5.22 0.16 6.31
CA ILE A 137 -4.71 -0.96 7.11
C ILE A 137 -4.00 -1.98 6.22
N ALA A 138 -4.70 -2.56 5.25
CA ALA A 138 -4.15 -3.58 4.36
C ALA A 138 -4.30 -3.19 2.89
N GLY A 139 -3.23 -3.34 2.10
CA GLY A 139 -3.31 -3.18 0.65
C GLY A 139 -4.17 -4.28 0.03
N GLN A 140 -3.91 -5.52 0.40
CA GLN A 140 -4.66 -6.69 -0.02
C GLN A 140 -4.92 -7.63 1.15
N LEU A 141 -6.17 -8.01 1.35
CA LEU A 141 -6.58 -9.09 2.23
C LEU A 141 -6.91 -10.32 1.38
N ARG A 142 -6.07 -11.35 1.51
CA ARG A 142 -6.19 -12.59 0.73
C ARG A 142 -7.39 -13.42 1.20
N ILE A 143 -7.72 -14.48 0.46
CA ILE A 143 -8.92 -15.27 0.68
C ILE A 143 -9.02 -15.89 2.08
N ASP A 144 -7.88 -16.30 2.66
CA ASP A 144 -7.81 -16.87 4.00
C ASP A 144 -7.56 -15.80 5.08
N GLY A 145 -7.31 -14.55 4.67
CA GLY A 145 -7.04 -13.44 5.54
C GLY A 145 -8.29 -12.99 6.30
N THR A 146 -8.10 -12.61 7.55
CA THR A 146 -9.15 -12.02 8.38
C THR A 146 -8.63 -10.72 8.97
N LEU A 147 -9.36 -9.62 8.74
CA LEU A 147 -9.12 -8.34 9.37
C LEU A 147 -10.26 -8.06 10.33
N THR A 148 -9.96 -7.99 11.60
CA THR A 148 -10.96 -7.83 12.65
C THR A 148 -10.43 -6.97 13.81
N GLY A 149 -11.31 -6.53 14.68
CA GLY A 149 -10.97 -5.85 15.91
C GLY A 149 -12.19 -5.69 16.79
N ASN A 150 -11.97 -5.35 18.06
CA ASN A 150 -13.05 -5.02 19.00
C ASN A 150 -13.28 -3.51 19.08
N GLY A 151 -13.12 -2.79 17.96
CA GLY A 151 -13.10 -1.33 17.89
C GLY A 151 -11.69 -0.73 17.88
N ASP A 152 -10.67 -1.52 18.08
CA ASP A 152 -9.25 -1.08 18.14
C ASP A 152 -8.50 -1.24 16.83
N THR A 153 -9.11 -1.85 15.81
CA THR A 153 -8.55 -1.90 14.45
C THR A 153 -8.99 -0.66 13.69
N THR A 154 -8.11 0.34 13.65
CA THR A 154 -8.47 1.66 13.17
C THR A 154 -7.47 2.22 12.16
N ASN A 155 -7.98 2.96 11.18
CA ASN A 155 -7.21 3.86 10.34
C ASN A 155 -7.68 5.30 10.55
N SER A 156 -6.76 6.19 10.93
CA SER A 156 -6.98 7.65 10.93
C SER A 156 -6.04 8.38 9.98
N GLY A 157 -5.09 7.68 9.37
CA GLY A 157 -4.21 8.23 8.35
C GLY A 157 -4.92 8.43 7.01
N ALA A 158 -4.55 9.47 6.30
CA ALA A 158 -5.07 9.69 4.95
C ALA A 158 -4.57 8.61 3.99
N VAL A 159 -5.42 8.18 3.07
CA VAL A 159 -5.08 7.27 1.97
C VAL A 159 -5.23 8.03 0.67
N THR A 160 -4.14 8.24 -0.05
CA THR A 160 -4.13 9.09 -1.25
C THR A 160 -3.49 8.36 -2.42
N ILE A 161 -4.18 8.36 -3.55
CA ILE A 161 -3.60 8.05 -4.85
C ILE A 161 -3.74 9.28 -5.72
N GLU A 162 -2.61 9.82 -6.16
CA GLU A 162 -2.57 10.96 -7.04
C GLU A 162 -2.20 10.51 -8.44
N GLN A 163 -2.88 11.10 -9.35
CA GLN A 163 -2.71 11.18 -10.79
C GLN A 163 -1.74 10.17 -11.43
N MET A 164 -2.31 9.19 -12.06
CA MET A 164 -1.63 8.29 -12.97
C MET A 164 -2.40 8.24 -14.29
N GLU A 165 -1.70 8.20 -15.40
CA GLU A 165 -2.33 7.88 -16.68
C GLU A 165 -2.57 6.37 -16.73
N TYR A 166 -3.82 5.98 -16.80
CA TYR A 166 -4.23 4.57 -16.84
C TYR A 166 -4.73 4.16 -18.21
N SER A 167 -4.46 2.92 -18.58
CA SER A 167 -5.14 2.26 -19.68
C SER A 167 -6.49 1.71 -19.22
N THR A 168 -7.36 1.34 -20.16
CA THR A 168 -8.68 0.76 -19.88
C THR A 168 -8.62 -0.59 -19.15
N GLU A 169 -7.44 -1.21 -19.08
CA GLU A 169 -7.21 -2.50 -18.42
C GLU A 169 -6.68 -2.36 -16.98
N ASP A 170 -6.35 -1.16 -16.55
CA ASP A 170 -5.71 -0.93 -15.25
C ASP A 170 -6.77 -0.92 -14.13
N ILE A 171 -6.41 -1.45 -12.97
CA ILE A 171 -7.29 -1.51 -11.80
C ILE A 171 -6.65 -0.75 -10.65
N VAL A 172 -7.37 0.25 -10.16
CA VAL A 172 -7.05 0.96 -8.93
C VAL A 172 -8.14 0.68 -7.91
N ALA A 173 -7.78 0.09 -6.79
CA ALA A 173 -8.68 -0.15 -5.68
C ALA A 173 -8.12 0.52 -4.43
N VAL A 174 -8.89 1.44 -3.87
CA VAL A 174 -8.51 2.24 -2.72
C VAL A 174 -9.58 2.11 -1.65
N GLY A 175 -9.16 1.89 -0.43
CA GLY A 175 -10.07 1.81 0.70
C GLY A 175 -9.49 2.46 1.95
N GLY A 176 -10.33 3.02 2.79
CA GLY A 176 -9.91 3.54 4.09
C GLY A 176 -9.36 2.47 5.01
N VAL A 177 -9.78 1.22 4.81
CA VAL A 177 -9.31 0.04 5.57
C VAL A 177 -8.54 -0.91 4.66
N VAL A 178 -9.16 -1.42 3.60
CA VAL A 178 -8.58 -2.44 2.71
C VAL A 178 -8.69 -1.99 1.25
N GLY A 179 -7.59 -2.05 0.50
CA GLY A 179 -7.58 -1.76 -0.94
C GLY A 179 -8.27 -2.87 -1.74
N GLN A 180 -7.86 -4.12 -1.59
CA GLN A 180 -8.51 -5.28 -2.21
C GLN A 180 -8.89 -6.31 -1.15
N GLN A 181 -10.17 -6.58 -1.01
CA GLN A 181 -10.71 -7.57 -0.09
C GLN A 181 -11.09 -8.86 -0.82
N LEU A 182 -10.47 -9.96 -0.43
CA LEU A 182 -10.85 -11.34 -0.81
C LEU A 182 -11.24 -12.14 0.44
N GLY A 183 -10.71 -11.81 1.60
CA GLY A 183 -10.97 -12.41 2.90
C GLY A 183 -12.10 -11.71 3.68
N LYS A 184 -12.10 -11.85 5.00
CA LYS A 184 -13.16 -11.34 5.89
C LYS A 184 -12.72 -10.05 6.57
N VAL A 185 -13.58 -9.03 6.58
CA VAL A 185 -13.38 -7.76 7.30
C VAL A 185 -14.56 -7.55 8.26
N SER A 186 -14.27 -7.25 9.52
CA SER A 186 -15.29 -6.95 10.53
C SER A 186 -14.72 -6.04 11.62
N ASN A 187 -15.61 -5.24 12.25
CA ASN A 187 -15.31 -4.43 13.43
C ASN A 187 -14.06 -3.53 13.24
N THR A 188 -13.98 -2.86 12.11
CA THR A 188 -12.89 -1.95 11.75
C THR A 188 -13.42 -0.55 11.54
N VAL A 189 -12.62 0.47 11.83
CA VAL A 189 -13.00 1.87 11.69
C VAL A 189 -12.01 2.61 10.81
N ASN A 190 -12.54 3.38 9.86
CA ASN A 190 -11.75 4.37 9.13
C ASN A 190 -12.30 5.77 9.44
N SER A 191 -11.42 6.64 9.94
CA SER A 191 -11.67 8.08 10.09
C SER A 191 -10.73 8.93 9.24
N GLY A 192 -9.78 8.29 8.53
CA GLY A 192 -8.88 8.97 7.61
C GLY A 192 -9.55 9.31 6.28
N ALA A 193 -9.15 10.42 5.68
CA ALA A 193 -9.60 10.79 4.35
C ALA A 193 -9.12 9.79 3.30
N VAL A 194 -9.96 9.47 2.33
CA VAL A 194 -9.60 8.67 1.16
C VAL A 194 -9.72 9.55 -0.08
N THR A 195 -8.61 9.75 -0.77
CA THR A 195 -8.56 10.64 -1.94
C THR A 195 -7.98 9.88 -3.14
N VAL A 196 -8.70 9.94 -4.24
CA VAL A 196 -8.23 9.44 -5.53
C VAL A 196 -8.36 10.58 -6.51
N SER A 197 -7.23 11.09 -7.00
CA SER A 197 -7.21 12.09 -8.06
C SER A 197 -6.65 11.49 -9.34
N ALA A 198 -7.36 11.71 -10.42
CA ALA A 198 -6.99 11.23 -11.73
C ALA A 198 -6.95 12.37 -12.73
N SER A 199 -5.96 12.37 -13.60
CA SER A 199 -5.96 13.22 -14.78
C SER A 199 -6.15 12.35 -16.03
N PRO A 200 -7.09 12.70 -16.91
CA PRO A 200 -7.20 12.00 -18.17
C PRO A 200 -5.94 12.25 -19.02
N ALA A 201 -5.40 11.20 -19.62
CA ALA A 201 -4.45 11.36 -20.71
C ALA A 201 -5.11 12.21 -21.81
N ALA A 202 -4.37 13.13 -22.41
CA ALA A 202 -4.89 13.99 -23.46
C ALA A 202 -5.45 13.12 -24.59
N GLY A 203 -6.80 13.11 -24.74
CA GLY A 203 -7.52 12.42 -25.80
C GLY A 203 -8.04 11.02 -25.47
N GLY A 204 -7.89 10.52 -24.23
CA GLY A 204 -8.36 9.19 -23.82
C GLY A 204 -9.69 9.23 -23.06
N THR A 205 -10.54 8.23 -23.31
CA THR A 205 -11.71 7.94 -22.46
C THR A 205 -11.25 7.08 -21.30
N ILE A 206 -11.39 7.57 -20.06
CA ILE A 206 -11.00 6.81 -18.88
C ILE A 206 -12.17 5.94 -18.44
N ALA A 207 -12.02 4.62 -18.54
CA ALA A 207 -12.92 3.69 -17.89
C ALA A 207 -12.33 3.29 -16.53
N TRP A 208 -12.79 3.92 -15.46
CA TRP A 208 -12.37 3.63 -14.10
C TRP A 208 -13.17 2.49 -13.49
N LYS A 209 -12.48 1.55 -12.84
CA LYS A 209 -13.08 0.73 -11.81
C LYS A 209 -12.48 1.13 -10.47
N VAL A 210 -12.95 2.23 -9.90
CA VAL A 210 -12.66 2.57 -8.51
C VAL A 210 -13.62 1.77 -7.64
N ARG A 211 -13.10 0.87 -6.84
CA ARG A 211 -13.88 0.17 -5.81
C ARG A 211 -13.49 0.77 -4.47
N CYS A 212 -14.31 1.70 -4.00
CA CYS A 212 -14.22 2.18 -2.62
C CYS A 212 -15.08 1.27 -1.74
N ALA A 213 -14.45 0.56 -0.80
CA ALA A 213 -15.14 -0.05 0.32
C ALA A 213 -14.94 0.88 1.52
N GLY A 214 -16.03 1.52 1.96
CA GLY A 214 -16.10 2.28 3.20
C GLY A 214 -16.29 1.35 4.39
#